data_e30300be7cd87004e5dbb416120e1eda
#
_entry.id   e30300be7cd87004e5dbb416120e1eda
#
_cell.length_a   1.000
_cell.length_b   1.000
_cell.length_c   1.000
_cell.angle_alpha   90.00
_cell.angle_beta   90.00
_cell.angle_gamma   90.00
#
_symmetry.space_group_name_H-M   'P 1'
#
loop_
_entity.id
_entity.type
_entity.pdbx_description
1 polymer ?
#
loop_
_entity_poly.entity_id
_entity_poly.type
_entity_poly.pdbx_seq_one_letter_code
_entity_poly.pdbx_strand_id
1 'polypeptide(L)'
;AVYTGKDIIVFQSGYTTQDLGGQHELMHRLVIDAIPDAHILMMPQTIYFQHEENRKRCAENHSKAKRMLFLARDFVSFEQAKVMFKGIKLAAFPDIVTTLIGTLSFNNARNGVCLCRRNDTEKYYSDEELNKLVSKIEETDKVTVTDTSIKENYIKVRNNKQFYIEREIEKFSHYKVTITDRYHGTIFSLVAGTPVIIIKTTDHKVTTGADWFKGVYDDYVYVANNLDEAFKLYKEVVAKSLDHKLSPYMKEHYYDKLKEMFETL
;
A
#
# COMPACT_ATOMS: atom_id res chain seq x y z
N ALA A 1 -19.69 16.47 15.96
CA ALA A 1 -18.70 17.56 15.94
C ALA A 1 -19.20 18.64 14.97
N VAL A 2 -18.97 19.90 15.29
CA VAL A 2 -19.25 21.01 14.39
C VAL A 2 -17.92 21.49 13.83
N TYR A 3 -17.80 21.59 12.51
CA TYR A 3 -16.61 22.11 11.86
C TYR A 3 -16.42 23.59 12.23
N THR A 4 -15.21 23.94 12.60
CA THR A 4 -14.78 25.33 12.79
C THR A 4 -13.72 25.66 11.76
N GLY A 5 -13.54 26.92 11.36
CA GLY A 5 -12.53 27.31 10.37
C GLY A 5 -11.08 27.02 10.77
N LYS A 6 -10.83 26.51 11.98
CA LYS A 6 -9.53 26.10 12.50
C LYS A 6 -9.27 24.59 12.38
N ASP A 7 -10.32 23.81 12.06
CA ASP A 7 -10.19 22.36 11.94
C ASP A 7 -9.56 21.97 10.61
N ILE A 8 -8.82 20.87 10.61
CA ILE A 8 -8.29 20.22 9.42
C ILE A 8 -9.12 18.97 9.16
N ILE A 9 -9.61 18.82 7.93
CA ILE A 9 -10.28 17.59 7.49
C ILE A 9 -9.23 16.68 6.90
N VAL A 10 -9.11 15.47 7.46
CA VAL A 10 -8.20 14.44 6.96
C VAL A 10 -9.04 13.29 6.41
N PHE A 11 -8.94 13.05 5.11
CA PHE A 11 -9.48 11.84 4.49
C PHE A 11 -8.45 10.74 4.54
N GLN A 12 -8.90 9.54 4.93
CA GLN A 12 -8.00 8.38 5.09
C GLN A 12 -7.32 7.97 3.79
N SER A 13 -6.12 7.39 3.92
CA SER A 13 -5.40 6.76 2.82
C SER A 13 -6.14 5.53 2.27
N GLY A 14 -5.97 5.22 1.01
CA GLY A 14 -6.42 3.97 0.45
C GLY A 14 -6.96 4.04 -0.98
N TYR A 15 -7.81 3.09 -1.29
CA TYR A 15 -8.50 2.97 -2.57
C TYR A 15 -9.92 3.55 -2.45
N THR A 16 -9.99 4.85 -2.13
CA THR A 16 -11.26 5.52 -1.79
C THR A 16 -11.70 6.55 -2.84
N THR A 17 -10.83 6.92 -3.78
CA THR A 17 -11.14 7.78 -4.94
C THR A 17 -11.44 6.90 -6.16
N GLN A 18 -12.62 6.26 -6.15
CA GLN A 18 -12.98 5.22 -7.13
C GLN A 18 -14.51 5.05 -7.23
N ASP A 19 -14.98 4.33 -8.25
CA ASP A 19 -16.41 4.04 -8.50
C ASP A 19 -16.76 2.53 -8.50
N LEU A 20 -15.93 1.69 -7.89
CA LEU A 20 -16.17 0.24 -7.75
C LEU A 20 -17.18 -0.11 -6.64
N GLY A 21 -17.69 0.88 -5.93
CA GLY A 21 -18.63 0.72 -4.82
C GLY A 21 -18.15 1.38 -3.52
N GLY A 22 -18.99 1.29 -2.49
CA GLY A 22 -18.75 1.96 -1.21
C GLY A 22 -19.21 3.42 -1.21
N GLN A 23 -19.07 4.08 -0.06
CA GLN A 23 -19.58 5.44 0.18
C GLN A 23 -18.45 6.49 0.30
N HIS A 24 -17.18 6.07 0.16
CA HIS A 24 -16.05 6.96 0.45
C HIS A 24 -15.98 8.14 -0.52
N GLU A 25 -16.03 7.88 -1.83
CA GLU A 25 -15.98 8.92 -2.85
C GLU A 25 -17.18 9.89 -2.72
N LEU A 26 -18.36 9.36 -2.46
CA LEU A 26 -19.55 10.19 -2.18
C LEU A 26 -19.34 11.05 -0.92
N MET A 27 -18.79 10.48 0.15
CA MET A 27 -18.49 11.23 1.38
C MET A 27 -17.49 12.36 1.11
N HIS A 28 -16.44 12.12 0.32
CA HIS A 28 -15.49 13.16 -0.07
C HIS A 28 -16.21 14.33 -0.74
N ARG A 29 -17.06 14.05 -1.74
CA ARG A 29 -17.80 15.08 -2.46
C ARG A 29 -18.77 15.86 -1.56
N LEU A 30 -19.52 15.17 -0.70
CA LEU A 30 -20.46 15.83 0.22
C LEU A 30 -19.74 16.77 1.19
N VAL A 31 -18.58 16.39 1.69
CA VAL A 31 -17.78 17.23 2.58
C VAL A 31 -17.25 18.46 1.83
N ILE A 32 -16.69 18.27 0.64
CA ILE A 32 -16.16 19.37 -0.18
C ILE A 32 -17.28 20.34 -0.57
N ASP A 33 -18.44 19.84 -0.98
CA ASP A 33 -19.59 20.70 -1.33
C ASP A 33 -20.11 21.49 -0.12
N ALA A 34 -20.08 20.90 1.08
CA ALA A 34 -20.55 21.57 2.29
C ALA A 34 -19.59 22.66 2.81
N ILE A 35 -18.28 22.45 2.65
CA ILE A 35 -17.24 23.33 3.20
C ILE A 35 -16.04 23.48 2.26
N PRO A 36 -16.22 24.11 1.08
CA PRO A 36 -15.16 24.20 0.06
C PRO A 36 -13.93 25.02 0.50
N ASP A 37 -14.08 25.84 1.54
CA ASP A 37 -12.98 26.64 2.12
C ASP A 37 -12.21 25.92 3.22
N ALA A 38 -12.56 24.66 3.54
CA ALA A 38 -11.88 23.90 4.57
C ALA A 38 -10.42 23.58 4.19
N HIS A 39 -9.56 23.49 5.21
CA HIS A 39 -8.25 22.88 5.06
C HIS A 39 -8.39 21.37 4.95
N ILE A 40 -8.11 20.81 3.79
CA ILE A 40 -8.32 19.39 3.50
C ILE A 40 -6.98 18.73 3.18
N LEU A 41 -6.67 17.67 3.91
CA LEU A 41 -5.60 16.73 3.61
C LEU A 41 -6.21 15.41 3.13
N MET A 42 -6.06 15.12 1.85
CA MET A 42 -6.39 13.81 1.28
C MET A 42 -5.15 12.94 1.37
N MET A 43 -5.16 11.98 2.30
CA MET A 43 -4.05 11.04 2.47
C MET A 43 -3.91 10.14 1.24
N PRO A 44 -2.74 9.48 0.99
CA PRO A 44 -2.44 8.85 -0.30
C PRO A 44 -3.54 7.97 -0.89
N GLN A 45 -4.01 8.33 -2.07
CA GLN A 45 -5.12 7.71 -2.79
C GLN A 45 -4.65 7.00 -4.05
N THR A 46 -5.20 5.80 -4.32
CA THR A 46 -5.25 5.25 -5.68
C THR A 46 -6.51 5.76 -6.37
N ILE A 47 -6.38 6.26 -7.58
CA ILE A 47 -7.49 6.76 -8.41
C ILE A 47 -7.87 5.68 -9.43
N TYR A 48 -9.15 5.33 -9.46
CA TYR A 48 -9.67 4.40 -10.46
C TYR A 48 -11.16 4.65 -10.74
N PHE A 49 -11.52 4.86 -11.99
CA PHE A 49 -12.91 5.02 -12.42
C PHE A 49 -13.19 4.15 -13.63
N GLN A 50 -14.22 3.33 -13.55
CA GLN A 50 -14.75 2.56 -14.68
C GLN A 50 -15.62 3.41 -15.60
N HIS A 51 -16.31 4.42 -15.02
CA HIS A 51 -17.24 5.29 -15.72
C HIS A 51 -16.72 6.72 -15.80
N GLU A 52 -16.55 7.23 -17.02
CA GLU A 52 -16.03 8.58 -17.27
C GLU A 52 -16.92 9.68 -16.64
N GLU A 53 -18.22 9.46 -16.54
CA GLU A 53 -19.14 10.40 -15.87
C GLU A 53 -18.83 10.54 -14.38
N ASN A 54 -18.53 9.44 -13.70
CA ASN A 54 -18.14 9.44 -12.28
C ASN A 54 -16.80 10.13 -12.10
N ARG A 55 -15.85 9.87 -13.00
CA ARG A 55 -14.54 10.51 -13.03
C ARG A 55 -14.66 12.03 -13.17
N LYS A 56 -15.46 12.51 -14.14
CA LYS A 56 -15.72 13.96 -14.34
C LYS A 56 -16.36 14.58 -13.12
N ARG A 57 -17.41 13.96 -12.56
CA ARG A 57 -18.09 14.44 -11.36
C ARG A 57 -17.15 14.56 -10.16
N CYS A 58 -16.27 13.57 -9.95
CA CYS A 58 -15.24 13.62 -8.93
C CYS A 58 -14.26 14.78 -9.18
N ALA A 59 -13.79 14.94 -10.41
CA ALA A 59 -12.85 15.99 -10.79
C ALA A 59 -13.42 17.39 -10.57
N GLU A 60 -14.65 17.65 -11.04
CA GLU A 60 -15.37 18.91 -10.87
C GLU A 60 -15.60 19.25 -9.38
N ASN A 61 -15.98 18.25 -8.60
CA ASN A 61 -16.21 18.44 -7.17
C ASN A 61 -14.93 18.78 -6.42
N HIS A 62 -13.87 17.97 -6.58
CA HIS A 62 -12.61 18.19 -5.88
C HIS A 62 -11.96 19.54 -6.26
N SER A 63 -12.14 19.98 -7.50
CA SER A 63 -11.63 21.28 -7.96
C SER A 63 -12.32 22.49 -7.30
N LYS A 64 -13.41 22.31 -6.54
CA LYS A 64 -14.04 23.35 -5.72
C LYS A 64 -13.29 23.62 -4.41
N ALA A 65 -12.50 22.66 -3.94
CA ALA A 65 -11.75 22.80 -2.69
C ALA A 65 -10.64 23.83 -2.84
N LYS A 66 -10.70 24.92 -2.07
CA LYS A 66 -9.75 26.03 -2.20
C LYS A 66 -8.43 25.78 -1.51
N ARG A 67 -8.41 24.94 -0.48
CA ARG A 67 -7.24 24.63 0.35
C ARG A 67 -7.14 23.12 0.57
N MET A 68 -6.80 22.40 -0.50
CA MET A 68 -6.62 20.95 -0.47
C MET A 68 -5.22 20.57 -0.90
N LEU A 69 -4.61 19.69 -0.13
CA LEU A 69 -3.49 18.87 -0.55
C LEU A 69 -4.00 17.45 -0.83
N PHE A 70 -3.93 17.03 -2.09
CA PHE A 70 -4.26 15.68 -2.52
C PHE A 70 -2.97 14.89 -2.72
N LEU A 71 -2.83 13.78 -2.00
CA LEU A 71 -1.71 12.87 -2.13
C LEU A 71 -2.12 11.66 -2.98
N ALA A 72 -1.39 11.42 -4.05
CA ALA A 72 -1.56 10.24 -4.89
C ALA A 72 -0.63 9.11 -4.42
N ARG A 73 -1.16 7.89 -4.24
CA ARG A 73 -0.43 6.76 -3.66
C ARG A 73 0.51 6.06 -4.63
N ASP A 74 0.33 6.27 -5.90
CA ASP A 74 1.13 5.72 -6.99
C ASP A 74 1.26 6.73 -8.14
N PHE A 75 2.26 6.51 -8.99
CA PHE A 75 2.54 7.47 -10.07
C PHE A 75 1.46 7.50 -11.15
N VAL A 76 0.74 6.40 -11.38
CA VAL A 76 -0.40 6.37 -12.31
C VAL A 76 -1.52 7.26 -11.78
N SER A 77 -1.86 7.14 -10.50
CA SER A 77 -2.83 8.00 -9.83
C SER A 77 -2.39 9.45 -9.78
N PHE A 78 -1.09 9.72 -9.65
CA PHE A 78 -0.56 11.09 -9.68
C PHE A 78 -0.75 11.74 -11.05
N GLU A 79 -0.44 11.04 -12.14
CA GLU A 79 -0.68 11.54 -13.49
C GLU A 79 -2.18 11.76 -13.77
N GLN A 80 -3.03 10.86 -13.30
CA GLN A 80 -4.48 11.07 -13.36
C GLN A 80 -4.93 12.29 -12.58
N ALA A 81 -4.42 12.48 -11.34
CA ALA A 81 -4.76 13.63 -10.52
C ALA A 81 -4.40 14.96 -11.20
N LYS A 82 -3.24 15.05 -11.87
CA LYS A 82 -2.83 16.25 -12.62
C LYS A 82 -3.83 16.64 -13.72
N VAL A 83 -4.46 15.66 -14.34
CA VAL A 83 -5.48 15.89 -15.38
C VAL A 83 -6.83 16.22 -14.76
N MET A 84 -7.21 15.50 -13.70
CA MET A 84 -8.54 15.60 -13.08
C MET A 84 -8.71 16.85 -12.22
N PHE A 85 -7.77 17.12 -11.34
CA PHE A 85 -7.95 18.10 -10.27
C PHE A 85 -7.27 19.41 -10.61
N LYS A 86 -8.08 20.44 -10.87
CA LYS A 86 -7.60 21.79 -11.20
C LYS A 86 -7.60 22.68 -9.96
N GLY A 87 -6.52 23.45 -9.79
CA GLY A 87 -6.44 24.45 -8.75
C GLY A 87 -6.18 23.93 -7.32
N ILE A 88 -5.95 22.63 -7.14
CA ILE A 88 -5.55 22.06 -5.85
C ILE A 88 -4.09 21.62 -5.88
N LYS A 89 -3.45 21.57 -4.72
CA LYS A 89 -2.07 21.12 -4.59
C LYS A 89 -1.99 19.60 -4.64
N LEU A 90 -1.11 19.08 -5.47
CA LEU A 90 -0.94 17.65 -5.72
C LEU A 90 0.48 17.23 -5.35
N ALA A 91 0.61 16.05 -4.76
CA ALA A 91 1.90 15.40 -4.56
C ALA A 91 1.75 13.88 -4.66
N ALA A 92 2.84 13.21 -5.08
CA ALA A 92 2.92 11.75 -5.01
C ALA A 92 3.54 11.37 -3.65
N PHE A 93 2.86 10.47 -2.92
CA PHE A 93 3.30 9.98 -1.61
C PHE A 93 3.09 8.48 -1.51
N PRO A 94 4.06 7.71 -0.99
CA PRO A 94 3.87 6.29 -0.74
C PRO A 94 2.76 6.06 0.30
N ASP A 95 2.26 4.84 0.40
CA ASP A 95 1.27 4.49 1.43
C ASP A 95 1.80 4.80 2.84
N ILE A 96 0.95 5.32 3.72
CA ILE A 96 1.36 5.73 5.07
C ILE A 96 2.01 4.60 5.88
N VAL A 97 1.62 3.35 5.64
CA VAL A 97 2.20 2.19 6.34
C VAL A 97 3.70 2.03 6.03
N THR A 98 4.17 2.58 4.91
CA THR A 98 5.60 2.59 4.57
C THR A 98 6.46 3.39 5.57
N THR A 99 5.85 4.27 6.36
CA THR A 99 6.55 4.99 7.46
C THR A 99 7.10 4.06 8.54
N LEU A 100 6.60 2.84 8.61
CA LEU A 100 7.06 1.81 9.54
C LEU A 100 8.34 1.10 9.06
N ILE A 101 8.70 1.19 7.77
CA ILE A 101 9.94 0.60 7.24
C ILE A 101 11.13 1.26 7.93
N GLY A 102 12.00 0.43 8.51
CA GLY A 102 13.20 0.88 9.23
C GLY A 102 12.94 1.46 10.62
N THR A 103 11.67 1.53 11.08
CA THR A 103 11.35 2.00 12.45
C THR A 103 11.06 0.85 13.41
N LEU A 104 10.68 -0.32 12.90
CA LEU A 104 10.53 -1.55 13.68
C LEU A 104 11.71 -2.49 13.42
N SER A 105 12.04 -3.31 14.41
CA SER A 105 13.14 -4.28 14.33
C SER A 105 12.70 -5.60 14.93
N PHE A 106 12.96 -6.70 14.21
CA PHE A 106 12.61 -8.05 14.62
C PHE A 106 13.85 -8.96 14.52
N ASN A 107 14.18 -9.66 15.61
CA ASN A 107 15.33 -10.56 15.70
C ASN A 107 14.91 -12.04 15.65
N ASN A 108 13.94 -12.38 14.79
CA ASN A 108 13.44 -13.75 14.68
C ASN A 108 14.33 -14.58 13.74
N ALA A 109 14.49 -15.86 14.08
CA ALA A 109 15.09 -16.82 13.16
C ALA A 109 14.22 -16.96 11.90
N ARG A 110 14.84 -16.86 10.71
CA ARG A 110 14.14 -16.87 9.43
C ARG A 110 14.20 -18.24 8.78
N ASN A 111 13.03 -18.84 8.55
CA ASN A 111 12.89 -20.14 7.94
C ASN A 111 11.75 -20.19 6.93
N GLY A 112 11.97 -20.89 5.82
CA GLY A 112 10.95 -21.11 4.80
C GLY A 112 10.52 -19.84 4.08
N VAL A 113 9.41 -19.95 3.38
CA VAL A 113 8.84 -18.96 2.46
C VAL A 113 7.42 -18.60 2.90
N CYS A 114 7.10 -17.31 2.91
CA CYS A 114 5.74 -16.82 3.07
C CYS A 114 5.09 -16.63 1.69
N LEU A 115 4.02 -17.34 1.39
CA LEU A 115 3.14 -17.01 0.27
C LEU A 115 1.95 -16.19 0.80
N CYS A 116 2.09 -14.85 0.76
CA CYS A 116 1.04 -13.93 1.15
C CYS A 116 0.17 -13.61 -0.06
N ARG A 117 -0.95 -14.34 -0.22
CA ARG A 117 -1.80 -14.23 -1.40
C ARG A 117 -3.21 -13.77 -1.07
N ARG A 118 -3.83 -13.12 -2.04
CA ARG A 118 -5.25 -12.78 -1.97
C ARG A 118 -6.12 -13.99 -2.30
N ASN A 119 -7.31 -13.97 -1.70
CA ASN A 119 -8.33 -15.00 -1.93
C ASN A 119 -9.68 -14.37 -2.33
N ASP A 120 -9.62 -13.27 -3.07
CA ASP A 120 -10.78 -12.54 -3.56
C ASP A 120 -10.81 -12.54 -5.11
N THR A 121 -11.80 -11.84 -5.68
CA THR A 121 -12.02 -11.78 -7.14
C THR A 121 -10.92 -11.06 -7.92
N GLU A 122 -10.01 -10.36 -7.25
CA GLU A 122 -8.89 -9.66 -7.91
C GLU A 122 -7.64 -10.55 -8.06
N LYS A 123 -7.70 -11.85 -7.69
CA LYS A 123 -6.59 -12.78 -7.92
C LYS A 123 -6.33 -12.98 -9.41
N TYR A 124 -5.06 -12.92 -9.81
CA TYR A 124 -4.64 -13.17 -11.19
C TYR A 124 -4.38 -14.65 -11.46
N TYR A 125 -3.58 -15.30 -10.59
CA TYR A 125 -3.25 -16.71 -10.70
C TYR A 125 -4.31 -17.59 -10.04
N SER A 126 -4.62 -18.72 -10.67
CA SER A 126 -5.47 -19.76 -10.10
C SER A 126 -4.80 -20.45 -8.91
N ASP A 127 -5.61 -21.13 -8.09
CA ASP A 127 -5.08 -21.91 -6.97
C ASP A 127 -4.18 -23.06 -7.47
N GLU A 128 -4.49 -23.64 -8.64
CA GLU A 128 -3.68 -24.69 -9.24
C GLU A 128 -2.29 -24.21 -9.66
N GLU A 129 -2.19 -23.03 -10.29
CA GLU A 129 -0.92 -22.44 -10.68
C GLU A 129 -0.06 -22.09 -9.45
N LEU A 130 -0.65 -21.50 -8.42
CA LEU A 130 0.06 -21.20 -7.18
C LEU A 130 0.49 -22.48 -6.44
N ASN A 131 -0.33 -23.52 -6.42
CA ASN A 131 0.04 -24.79 -5.82
C ASN A 131 1.20 -25.46 -6.55
N LYS A 132 1.32 -25.33 -7.86
CA LYS A 132 2.50 -25.80 -8.62
C LYS A 132 3.77 -25.04 -8.19
N LEU A 133 3.69 -23.73 -7.99
CA LEU A 133 4.80 -22.95 -7.45
C LEU A 133 5.17 -23.41 -6.03
N VAL A 134 4.18 -23.58 -5.17
CA VAL A 134 4.37 -24.09 -3.79
C VAL A 134 5.07 -25.42 -3.80
N SER A 135 4.60 -26.39 -4.59
CA SER A 135 5.23 -27.74 -4.68
C SER A 135 6.70 -27.68 -5.13
N LYS A 136 7.04 -26.80 -6.08
CA LYS A 136 8.44 -26.60 -6.50
C LYS A 136 9.32 -26.03 -5.38
N ILE A 137 8.78 -25.10 -4.56
CA ILE A 137 9.52 -24.51 -3.45
C ILE A 137 9.66 -25.52 -2.31
N GLU A 138 8.64 -26.34 -2.06
CA GLU A 138 8.62 -27.34 -0.98
C GLU A 138 9.61 -28.48 -1.17
N GLU A 139 10.24 -28.59 -2.34
CA GLU A 139 11.39 -29.48 -2.53
C GLU A 139 12.61 -29.05 -1.68
N THR A 140 12.68 -27.78 -1.26
CA THR A 140 13.85 -27.21 -0.55
C THR A 140 13.50 -26.43 0.72
N ASP A 141 12.38 -25.71 0.74
CA ASP A 141 11.98 -24.86 1.85
C ASP A 141 10.48 -25.02 2.15
N LYS A 142 10.10 -24.98 3.42
CA LYS A 142 8.68 -25.00 3.82
C LYS A 142 7.96 -23.74 3.34
N VAL A 143 6.77 -23.88 2.77
CA VAL A 143 5.90 -22.75 2.41
C VAL A 143 4.76 -22.59 3.42
N THR A 144 4.53 -21.35 3.86
CA THR A 144 3.37 -20.98 4.66
C THR A 144 2.49 -20.03 3.89
N VAL A 145 1.24 -20.40 3.66
CA VAL A 145 0.25 -19.56 2.97
C VAL A 145 -0.48 -18.67 3.97
N THR A 146 -0.55 -17.38 3.69
CA THR A 146 -1.24 -16.39 4.52
C THR A 146 -1.94 -15.32 3.66
N ASP A 147 -2.61 -14.39 4.32
CA ASP A 147 -3.15 -13.15 3.75
C ASP A 147 -2.89 -12.00 4.74
N THR A 148 -3.06 -10.77 4.30
CA THR A 148 -3.00 -9.56 5.15
C THR A 148 -4.29 -9.30 5.92
N SER A 149 -5.31 -10.14 5.77
CA SER A 149 -6.59 -10.04 6.46
C SER A 149 -6.55 -10.67 7.86
N ILE A 150 -7.03 -9.96 8.87
CA ILE A 150 -7.13 -10.46 10.25
C ILE A 150 -8.53 -11.03 10.48
N LYS A 151 -8.59 -12.30 10.94
CA LYS A 151 -9.85 -12.96 11.36
C LYS A 151 -10.11 -12.77 12.87
N GLU A 152 -10.15 -11.51 13.31
CA GLU A 152 -10.38 -11.17 14.72
C GLU A 152 -11.63 -10.30 14.88
N ASN A 153 -12.18 -10.29 16.09
CA ASN A 153 -13.31 -9.43 16.42
C ASN A 153 -12.92 -7.96 16.24
N TYR A 154 -13.73 -7.20 15.50
CA TYR A 154 -13.49 -5.78 15.19
C TYR A 154 -13.25 -4.92 16.44
N ILE A 155 -14.02 -5.16 17.53
CA ILE A 155 -13.89 -4.38 18.78
C ILE A 155 -12.52 -4.64 19.43
N LYS A 156 -12.04 -5.90 19.44
CA LYS A 156 -10.71 -6.24 19.94
C LYS A 156 -9.61 -5.55 19.16
N VAL A 157 -9.69 -5.61 17.82
CA VAL A 157 -8.72 -4.96 16.94
C VAL A 157 -8.74 -3.44 17.15
N ARG A 158 -9.94 -2.83 17.19
CA ARG A 158 -10.09 -1.39 17.42
C ARG A 158 -9.46 -0.90 18.72
N ASN A 159 -9.60 -1.68 19.80
CA ASN A 159 -9.09 -1.32 21.13
C ASN A 159 -7.57 -1.58 21.30
N ASN A 160 -6.97 -2.41 20.44
CA ASN A 160 -5.57 -2.81 20.52
C ASN A 160 -4.88 -2.74 19.15
N LYS A 161 -5.12 -1.68 18.38
CA LYS A 161 -4.67 -1.56 16.99
C LYS A 161 -3.17 -1.79 16.82
N GLN A 162 -2.36 -1.16 17.66
CA GLN A 162 -0.90 -1.26 17.56
C GLN A 162 -0.44 -2.71 17.74
N PHE A 163 -0.93 -3.41 18.78
CA PHE A 163 -0.62 -4.81 19.00
C PHE A 163 -0.95 -5.69 17.79
N TYR A 164 -2.14 -5.51 17.21
CA TYR A 164 -2.54 -6.32 16.05
C TYR A 164 -1.73 -6.01 14.81
N ILE A 165 -1.40 -4.75 14.55
CA ILE A 165 -0.57 -4.35 13.42
C ILE A 165 0.84 -4.91 13.57
N GLU A 166 1.47 -4.73 14.73
CA GLU A 166 2.83 -5.23 14.99
C GLU A 166 2.88 -6.75 14.89
N ARG A 167 1.90 -7.47 15.47
CA ARG A 167 1.79 -8.93 15.37
C ARG A 167 1.67 -9.41 13.92
N GLU A 168 0.86 -8.74 13.10
CA GLU A 168 0.71 -9.10 11.70
C GLU A 168 2.00 -8.85 10.90
N ILE A 169 2.70 -7.77 11.18
CA ILE A 169 4.00 -7.47 10.56
C ILE A 169 5.06 -8.46 11.03
N GLU A 170 5.12 -8.75 12.33
CA GLU A 170 6.09 -9.69 12.91
C GLU A 170 6.04 -11.07 12.25
N LYS A 171 4.87 -11.55 11.83
CA LYS A 171 4.74 -12.82 11.10
C LYS A 171 5.70 -12.92 9.91
N PHE A 172 5.86 -11.82 9.17
CA PHE A 172 6.74 -11.80 8.00
C PHE A 172 8.22 -11.92 8.36
N SER A 173 8.63 -11.49 9.56
CA SER A 173 10.03 -11.56 10.02
C SER A 173 10.54 -12.99 10.27
N HIS A 174 9.66 -13.97 10.30
CA HIS A 174 10.03 -15.39 10.46
C HIS A 174 10.44 -16.08 9.16
N TYR A 175 10.30 -15.43 7.99
CA TYR A 175 10.55 -16.04 6.70
C TYR A 175 11.82 -15.48 6.04
N LYS A 176 12.46 -16.32 5.21
CA LYS A 176 13.62 -15.94 4.37
C LYS A 176 13.21 -14.98 3.26
N VAL A 177 12.00 -15.18 2.71
CA VAL A 177 11.43 -14.38 1.63
C VAL A 177 9.91 -14.47 1.65
N THR A 178 9.25 -13.40 1.21
CA THR A 178 7.81 -13.38 0.94
C THR A 178 7.56 -13.37 -0.57
N ILE A 179 6.59 -14.16 -1.03
CA ILE A 179 6.02 -14.04 -2.39
C ILE A 179 4.61 -13.51 -2.22
N THR A 180 4.22 -12.45 -2.94
CA THR A 180 2.92 -11.81 -2.69
C THR A 180 2.31 -11.15 -3.92
N ASP A 181 0.97 -11.19 -3.99
CA ASP A 181 0.11 -10.39 -4.86
C ASP A 181 -0.66 -9.29 -4.06
N ARG A 182 -0.30 -9.10 -2.77
CA ARG A 182 -0.90 -8.09 -1.90
C ARG A 182 0.02 -6.87 -1.77
N TYR A 183 -0.52 -5.66 -1.97
CA TYR A 183 0.22 -4.42 -1.77
C TYR A 183 0.74 -4.28 -0.32
N HIS A 184 -0.13 -4.50 0.68
CA HIS A 184 0.31 -4.49 2.08
C HIS A 184 1.18 -5.70 2.44
N GLY A 185 1.09 -6.83 1.72
CA GLY A 185 2.04 -7.93 1.84
C GLY A 185 3.46 -7.50 1.52
N THR A 186 3.63 -6.66 0.47
CA THR A 186 4.92 -6.05 0.15
C THR A 186 5.40 -5.14 1.28
N ILE A 187 4.55 -4.22 1.76
CA ILE A 187 4.95 -3.25 2.79
C ILE A 187 5.27 -3.96 4.12
N PHE A 188 4.45 -4.91 4.56
CA PHE A 188 4.69 -5.65 5.82
C PHE A 188 5.99 -6.45 5.76
N SER A 189 6.31 -7.05 4.59
CA SER A 189 7.58 -7.73 4.39
C SER A 189 8.76 -6.77 4.57
N LEU A 190 8.71 -5.59 3.96
CA LEU A 190 9.77 -4.59 4.10
C LEU A 190 9.88 -4.06 5.53
N VAL A 191 8.76 -3.80 6.21
CA VAL A 191 8.77 -3.40 7.63
C VAL A 191 9.42 -4.48 8.50
N ALA A 192 9.17 -5.75 8.18
CA ALA A 192 9.77 -6.90 8.87
C ALA A 192 11.24 -7.18 8.45
N GLY A 193 11.80 -6.40 7.52
CA GLY A 193 13.14 -6.63 6.98
C GLY A 193 13.24 -7.92 6.14
N THR A 194 12.13 -8.38 5.58
CA THR A 194 12.05 -9.60 4.76
C THR A 194 12.01 -9.23 3.29
N PRO A 195 12.89 -9.75 2.44
CA PRO A 195 12.82 -9.53 1.01
C PRO A 195 11.50 -10.06 0.44
N VAL A 196 10.99 -9.40 -0.60
CA VAL A 196 9.69 -9.68 -1.18
C VAL A 196 9.76 -9.81 -2.69
N ILE A 197 9.10 -10.84 -3.21
CA ILE A 197 8.89 -11.08 -4.64
C ILE A 197 7.42 -10.80 -4.93
N ILE A 198 7.18 -9.76 -5.69
CA ILE A 198 5.85 -9.34 -6.10
C ILE A 198 5.47 -10.12 -7.35
N ILE A 199 4.35 -10.84 -7.30
CA ILE A 199 3.76 -11.53 -8.44
C ILE A 199 2.59 -10.72 -9.02
N LYS A 200 2.25 -11.00 -10.28
CA LYS A 200 1.25 -10.28 -11.05
C LYS A 200 -0.13 -10.29 -10.39
N THR A 201 -0.82 -9.16 -10.50
CA THR A 201 -2.23 -8.96 -10.12
C THR A 201 -3.05 -8.54 -11.33
N THR A 202 -4.37 -8.55 -11.22
CA THR A 202 -5.29 -8.12 -12.28
C THR A 202 -5.21 -6.62 -12.56
N ASP A 203 -4.80 -5.82 -11.58
CA ASP A 203 -4.60 -4.38 -11.72
C ASP A 203 -3.11 -3.99 -11.53
N HIS A 204 -2.79 -2.76 -11.87
CA HIS A 204 -1.42 -2.23 -11.81
C HIS A 204 -0.95 -1.85 -10.39
N LYS A 205 -1.87 -1.70 -9.41
CA LYS A 205 -1.54 -1.06 -8.12
C LYS A 205 -0.47 -1.75 -7.29
N VAL A 206 -0.34 -3.09 -7.41
CA VAL A 206 0.67 -3.84 -6.65
C VAL A 206 2.04 -3.72 -7.32
N THR A 207 2.08 -3.86 -8.65
CA THR A 207 3.33 -3.77 -9.41
C THR A 207 3.85 -2.34 -9.51
N THR A 208 2.98 -1.33 -9.72
CA THR A 208 3.39 0.08 -9.72
C THR A 208 3.68 0.61 -8.32
N GLY A 209 3.10 0.00 -7.27
CA GLY A 209 3.49 0.26 -5.88
C GLY A 209 4.94 -0.10 -5.58
N ALA A 210 5.53 -1.03 -6.34
CA ALA A 210 6.94 -1.37 -6.26
C ALA A 210 7.88 -0.24 -6.71
N ASP A 211 7.40 0.68 -7.57
CA ASP A 211 8.20 1.79 -8.07
C ASP A 211 8.69 2.73 -6.97
N TRP A 212 8.00 2.80 -5.84
CA TRP A 212 8.45 3.54 -4.66
C TRP A 212 9.74 3.03 -4.06
N PHE A 213 10.05 1.76 -4.25
CA PHE A 213 11.17 1.08 -3.60
C PHE A 213 12.41 0.99 -4.48
N LYS A 214 12.28 1.27 -5.78
CA LYS A 214 13.39 1.28 -6.74
C LYS A 214 14.43 2.34 -6.37
N GLY A 215 15.70 1.94 -6.38
CA GLY A 215 16.82 2.80 -5.98
C GLY A 215 16.93 3.03 -4.46
N VAL A 216 16.03 2.45 -3.67
CA VAL A 216 16.01 2.58 -2.20
C VAL A 216 16.18 1.23 -1.52
N TYR A 217 15.43 0.22 -1.95
CA TYR A 217 15.41 -1.12 -1.35
C TYR A 217 15.59 -2.22 -2.42
N ASP A 218 16.48 -2.01 -3.38
CA ASP A 218 16.65 -2.90 -4.55
C ASP A 218 17.03 -4.34 -4.19
N ASP A 219 17.74 -4.56 -3.06
CA ASP A 219 18.07 -5.90 -2.59
C ASP A 219 16.90 -6.59 -1.86
N TYR A 220 15.80 -5.88 -1.64
CA TYR A 220 14.64 -6.39 -0.89
C TYR A 220 13.37 -6.50 -1.71
N VAL A 221 13.26 -5.82 -2.86
CA VAL A 221 12.04 -5.82 -3.68
C VAL A 221 12.31 -6.31 -5.08
N TYR A 222 11.61 -7.36 -5.45
CA TYR A 222 11.69 -7.99 -6.76
C TYR A 222 10.30 -8.08 -7.37
N VAL A 223 10.20 -7.89 -8.69
CA VAL A 223 8.94 -8.02 -9.43
C VAL A 223 9.09 -9.16 -10.44
N ALA A 224 8.25 -10.18 -10.33
CA ALA A 224 8.21 -11.31 -11.23
C ALA A 224 7.10 -11.14 -12.28
N ASN A 225 7.43 -11.32 -13.55
CA ASN A 225 6.47 -11.26 -14.65
C ASN A 225 5.57 -12.51 -14.74
N ASN A 226 6.04 -13.63 -14.19
CA ASN A 226 5.32 -14.90 -14.13
C ASN A 226 5.83 -15.76 -12.97
N LEU A 227 5.17 -16.91 -12.72
CA LEU A 227 5.52 -17.78 -11.60
C LEU A 227 6.86 -18.53 -11.77
N ASP A 228 7.31 -18.78 -12.98
CA ASP A 228 8.64 -19.39 -13.20
C ASP A 228 9.76 -18.39 -12.87
N GLU A 229 9.57 -17.14 -13.21
CA GLU A 229 10.46 -16.05 -12.78
C GLU A 229 10.43 -15.86 -11.26
N ALA A 230 9.24 -15.93 -10.64
CA ALA A 230 9.11 -15.88 -9.18
C ALA A 230 9.90 -17.00 -8.50
N PHE A 231 9.88 -18.21 -9.05
CA PHE A 231 10.68 -19.34 -8.56
C PHE A 231 12.18 -19.12 -8.74
N LYS A 232 12.60 -18.56 -9.88
CA LYS A 232 14.02 -18.21 -10.12
C LYS A 232 14.49 -17.16 -9.10
N LEU A 233 13.75 -16.08 -8.95
CA LEU A 233 14.04 -15.02 -7.99
C LEU A 233 14.07 -15.54 -6.55
N TYR A 234 13.16 -16.45 -6.18
CA TYR A 234 13.20 -17.09 -4.87
C TYR A 234 14.56 -17.74 -4.59
N LYS A 235 15.09 -18.55 -5.52
CA LYS A 235 16.40 -19.20 -5.36
C LYS A 235 17.54 -18.19 -5.22
N GLU A 236 17.49 -17.10 -5.99
CA GLU A 236 18.50 -16.04 -5.94
C GLU A 236 18.45 -15.29 -4.60
N VAL A 237 17.24 -14.96 -4.13
CA VAL A 237 17.03 -14.17 -2.91
C VAL A 237 17.41 -14.96 -1.65
N VAL A 238 17.02 -16.23 -1.55
CA VAL A 238 17.34 -17.03 -0.36
C VAL A 238 18.83 -17.37 -0.24
N ALA A 239 19.59 -17.25 -1.32
CA ALA A 239 21.04 -17.41 -1.32
C ALA A 239 21.80 -16.15 -0.89
N LYS A 240 21.14 -14.98 -0.82
CA LYS A 240 21.74 -13.72 -0.39
C LYS A 240 21.87 -13.67 1.13
N SER A 241 22.95 -13.07 1.61
CA SER A 241 23.10 -12.67 3.01
C SER A 241 22.65 -11.24 3.15
N LEU A 242 21.52 -11.01 3.82
CA LEU A 242 20.95 -9.69 4.06
C LEU A 242 21.00 -9.37 5.55
N ASP A 243 21.21 -8.10 5.90
CA ASP A 243 21.26 -7.64 7.30
C ASP A 243 19.88 -7.44 7.94
N HIS A 244 18.83 -7.53 7.12
CA HIS A 244 17.42 -7.35 7.53
C HIS A 244 17.09 -6.00 8.17
N LYS A 245 17.95 -5.00 7.98
CA LYS A 245 17.75 -3.62 8.46
C LYS A 245 17.60 -2.69 7.27
N LEU A 246 16.43 -2.07 7.14
CA LEU A 246 16.18 -1.07 6.13
C LEU A 246 16.24 0.31 6.75
N SER A 247 16.57 1.32 5.94
CA SER A 247 16.52 2.72 6.37
C SER A 247 15.07 3.22 6.45
N PRO A 248 14.73 4.18 7.32
CA PRO A 248 13.41 4.79 7.39
C PRO A 248 13.18 5.82 6.27
N TYR A 249 13.65 5.53 5.06
CA TYR A 249 13.67 6.46 3.92
C TYR A 249 12.29 7.07 3.62
N MET A 250 11.22 6.26 3.62
CA MET A 250 9.88 6.73 3.27
C MET A 250 9.34 7.73 4.30
N LYS A 251 9.63 7.50 5.58
CA LYS A 251 9.27 8.43 6.64
C LYS A 251 10.03 9.76 6.47
N GLU A 252 11.35 9.70 6.36
CA GLU A 252 12.24 10.88 6.36
C GLU A 252 12.08 11.73 5.10
N HIS A 253 11.90 11.12 3.93
CA HIS A 253 11.85 11.83 2.66
C HIS A 253 10.45 12.32 2.27
N TYR A 254 9.41 11.74 2.85
CA TYR A 254 8.02 12.10 2.54
C TYR A 254 7.27 12.60 3.77
N TYR A 255 7.03 11.77 4.77
CA TYR A 255 6.09 12.08 5.83
C TYR A 255 6.58 13.11 6.84
N ASP A 256 7.87 13.17 7.13
CA ASP A 256 8.45 14.21 8.01
C ASP A 256 8.37 15.61 7.38
N LYS A 257 8.18 15.69 6.04
CA LYS A 257 8.01 16.95 5.28
C LYS A 257 6.54 17.30 5.03
N LEU A 258 5.60 16.39 5.32
CA LEU A 258 4.19 16.57 4.99
C LEU A 258 3.57 17.77 5.69
N LYS A 259 3.93 18.03 6.94
CA LYS A 259 3.42 19.16 7.72
C LYS A 259 3.73 20.50 7.02
N GLU A 260 4.99 20.73 6.69
CA GLU A 260 5.44 21.94 6.01
C GLU A 260 4.73 22.12 4.67
N MET A 261 4.63 21.03 3.87
CA MET A 261 3.94 21.05 2.59
C MET A 261 2.46 21.42 2.73
N PHE A 262 1.79 20.98 3.79
CA PHE A 262 0.38 21.24 4.06
C PHE A 262 0.17 22.67 4.58
N GLU A 263 1.04 23.19 5.42
CA GLU A 263 0.95 24.55 6.00
C GLU A 263 1.15 25.66 4.94
N THR A 264 1.67 25.30 3.76
CA THR A 264 1.85 26.25 2.62
C THR A 264 0.70 26.23 1.60
N LEU A 265 -0.48 25.73 1.99
CA LEU A 265 -1.72 25.74 1.17
C LEU A 265 -2.38 27.12 1.10
#